data_b2584520c2fdb3aebd873a64ca02c309
#
_entry.id   b2584520c2fdb3aebd873a64ca02c309
#
_cell.length_a   1.000
_cell.length_b   1.000
_cell.length_c   1.000
_cell.angle_alpha   90.00
_cell.angle_beta   90.00
_cell.angle_gamma   90.00
#
_symmetry.space_group_name_H-M   'P 1'
#
loop_
_entity.id
_entity.type
_entity.pdbx_description
1 polymer ?
#
loop_
_entity_poly.entity_id
_entity_poly.type
_entity_poly.pdbx_seq_one_letter_code
_entity_poly.pdbx_strand_id
1 'polypeptide(L)'
;MRKHLNQFLCSLLLAVCALTLAYGQASPTVKPESVGLSSERLQRINQLVESKIKDGKLIGAITLVARRGKVVHFETAGQADAENNKPLKRDALFRIYSMTKPITTVAAMMLYEEGKFQLDDPVAWYLPEFKDVQVYGEGGALVKPKRPISIRDLMSHTSGLTYGFFSDTPVDRQYRAANLMSGEITLAEFTKKLGALPLLFHPGEQWQYGVNTDVLGRLVEVLSGNTLDEFFRQRIFKPLSMKDTAFDVPADKLDRFTVNYQWGMSPFAAMDNAGKRVVADHPSKSRYSRPAIFYSGGGGLISTASDYLRFCQMMLNGGALDGVRLLSPKSVQLMTMDHTANAQKPTAGVKLANGAGFGLGFQVVTDAAGHQRIGSLGAYDWAGAASTSFFIDPKEQLIAIMMTQKMPADLRVMAEFRTVVYQAIIESNEH
;
A
#
# COMPACT_ATOMS: atom_id res chain seq x y z
N MET A 1 55.95 -24.24 4.93
CA MET A 1 55.12 -23.48 3.97
C MET A 1 53.61 -23.91 3.89
N ARG A 2 53.26 -25.21 3.92
CA ARG A 2 51.82 -25.65 3.86
C ARG A 2 50.94 -25.27 5.08
N LYS A 3 51.47 -25.15 6.29
CA LYS A 3 50.67 -24.82 7.50
C LYS A 3 50.23 -23.37 7.56
N HIS A 4 50.97 -22.42 7.03
CA HIS A 4 50.60 -20.99 7.02
C HIS A 4 49.60 -20.64 5.92
N LEU A 5 49.58 -21.41 4.83
CA LEU A 5 48.62 -21.20 3.73
C LEU A 5 47.17 -21.59 4.15
N ASN A 6 47.03 -22.66 4.96
CA ASN A 6 45.70 -23.11 5.44
C ASN A 6 45.14 -22.16 6.53
N GLN A 7 45.96 -21.51 7.33
CA GLN A 7 45.47 -20.52 8.30
C GLN A 7 45.00 -19.24 7.62
N PHE A 8 45.65 -18.82 6.53
CA PHE A 8 45.24 -17.64 5.75
C PHE A 8 43.92 -17.89 4.99
N LEU A 9 43.73 -19.07 4.43
CA LEU A 9 42.47 -19.44 3.76
C LEU A 9 41.28 -19.58 4.74
N CYS A 10 41.48 -20.12 5.93
CA CYS A 10 40.46 -20.19 6.98
C CYS A 10 40.06 -18.80 7.50
N SER A 11 41.02 -17.89 7.64
CA SER A 11 40.78 -16.51 8.09
C SER A 11 40.05 -15.69 7.02
N LEU A 12 40.33 -15.92 5.74
CA LEU A 12 39.62 -15.27 4.63
C LEU A 12 38.17 -15.78 4.46
N LEU A 13 37.93 -17.09 4.65
CA LEU A 13 36.60 -17.69 4.63
C LEU A 13 35.73 -17.23 5.82
N LEU A 14 36.31 -17.05 7.00
CA LEU A 14 35.62 -16.51 8.19
C LEU A 14 35.29 -15.01 8.03
N ALA A 15 36.15 -14.24 7.38
CA ALA A 15 35.89 -12.82 7.09
C ALA A 15 34.77 -12.64 6.01
N VAL A 16 34.69 -13.52 5.02
CA VAL A 16 33.62 -13.52 4.00
C VAL A 16 32.28 -13.97 4.57
N CYS A 17 32.27 -14.96 5.50
CA CYS A 17 31.04 -15.37 6.21
C CYS A 17 30.53 -14.33 7.22
N ALA A 18 31.40 -13.48 7.79
CA ALA A 18 30.97 -12.43 8.71
C ALA A 18 30.30 -11.23 8.01
N LEU A 19 30.51 -11.06 6.71
CA LEU A 19 29.89 -9.97 5.92
C LEU A 19 28.48 -10.29 5.42
N THR A 20 27.99 -11.53 5.57
CA THR A 20 26.66 -11.94 5.08
C THR A 20 25.57 -11.98 6.16
N LEU A 21 25.85 -11.61 7.41
CA LEU A 21 24.88 -11.66 8.52
C LEU A 21 24.31 -10.32 8.98
N ALA A 22 24.54 -9.23 8.25
CA ALA A 22 24.09 -7.88 8.64
C ALA A 22 22.93 -7.30 7.81
N TYR A 23 22.19 -8.09 7.05
CA TYR A 23 21.05 -7.62 6.25
C TYR A 23 19.71 -7.98 6.87
N GLY A 24 19.36 -7.33 7.97
CA GLY A 24 18.06 -7.51 8.63
C GLY A 24 17.68 -6.41 9.62
N GLN A 25 18.53 -5.42 9.82
CA GLN A 25 18.22 -4.24 10.63
C GLN A 25 17.97 -3.04 9.72
N ALA A 26 17.01 -2.17 10.12
CA ALA A 26 16.82 -0.88 9.48
C ALA A 26 18.16 -0.20 9.23
N SER A 27 18.40 0.24 8.00
CA SER A 27 19.65 0.95 7.65
C SER A 27 19.93 2.03 8.68
N PRO A 28 21.18 2.14 9.18
CA PRO A 28 21.50 3.18 10.15
C PRO A 28 21.18 4.54 9.55
N THR A 29 20.61 5.43 10.35
CA THR A 29 20.35 6.80 9.91
C THR A 29 21.67 7.53 9.67
N VAL A 30 21.75 8.25 8.55
CA VAL A 30 22.86 9.15 8.23
C VAL A 30 22.49 10.59 8.58
N LYS A 31 23.48 11.49 8.63
CA LYS A 31 23.23 12.93 8.82
C LYS A 31 22.36 13.45 7.66
N PRO A 32 21.19 14.07 7.91
CA PRO A 32 20.29 14.58 6.89
C PRO A 32 20.96 15.53 5.90
N GLU A 33 21.90 16.36 6.35
CA GLU A 33 22.64 17.31 5.53
C GLU A 33 23.45 16.60 4.43
N SER A 34 23.87 15.36 4.65
CA SER A 34 24.62 14.58 3.64
C SER A 34 23.78 14.24 2.40
N VAL A 35 22.48 14.44 2.45
CA VAL A 35 21.55 14.23 1.35
C VAL A 35 20.65 15.45 1.08
N GLY A 36 21.06 16.64 1.53
CA GLY A 36 20.38 17.91 1.27
C GLY A 36 19.07 18.09 2.08
N LEU A 37 19.01 17.53 3.30
CA LEU A 37 17.92 17.75 4.25
C LEU A 37 18.46 18.42 5.52
N SER A 38 17.64 19.20 6.21
CA SER A 38 17.95 19.84 7.49
C SER A 38 17.56 18.93 8.66
N SER A 39 18.53 18.60 9.52
CA SER A 39 18.29 17.88 10.78
C SER A 39 17.32 18.63 11.69
N GLU A 40 17.49 19.97 11.83
CA GLU A 40 16.61 20.81 12.64
C GLU A 40 15.15 20.75 12.14
N ARG A 41 14.97 20.88 10.83
CA ARG A 41 13.62 20.89 10.23
C ARG A 41 12.97 19.51 10.29
N LEU A 42 13.71 18.40 10.22
CA LEU A 42 13.19 17.05 10.40
C LEU A 42 12.60 16.83 11.80
N GLN A 43 13.07 17.56 12.85
CA GLN A 43 12.49 17.48 14.18
C GLN A 43 11.00 17.92 14.22
N ARG A 44 10.54 18.69 13.25
CA ARG A 44 9.12 19.05 13.13
C ARG A 44 8.23 17.83 12.89
N ILE A 45 8.78 16.72 12.36
CA ILE A 45 8.04 15.45 12.23
C ILE A 45 7.72 14.92 13.64
N ASN A 46 8.71 14.90 14.54
CA ASN A 46 8.53 14.44 15.92
C ASN A 46 7.52 15.33 16.66
N GLN A 47 7.68 16.64 16.55
CA GLN A 47 6.76 17.63 17.13
C GLN A 47 5.31 17.44 16.64
N LEU A 48 5.12 17.18 15.33
CA LEU A 48 3.80 16.88 14.77
C LEU A 48 3.20 15.62 15.42
N VAL A 49 3.95 14.51 15.43
CA VAL A 49 3.46 13.23 15.97
C VAL A 49 3.14 13.35 17.47
N GLU A 50 4.03 13.94 18.26
CA GLU A 50 3.84 14.17 19.70
C GLU A 50 2.61 15.03 19.98
N SER A 51 2.41 16.12 19.21
CA SER A 51 1.20 16.94 19.31
C SER A 51 -0.06 16.12 19.02
N LYS A 52 -0.07 15.29 17.97
CA LYS A 52 -1.24 14.47 17.65
C LYS A 52 -1.53 13.38 18.70
N ILE A 53 -0.50 12.84 19.34
CA ILE A 53 -0.65 11.90 20.45
C ILE A 53 -1.22 12.63 21.68
N LYS A 54 -0.66 13.80 22.03
CA LYS A 54 -1.13 14.64 23.14
C LYS A 54 -2.59 15.05 22.96
N ASP A 55 -2.98 15.38 21.73
CA ASP A 55 -4.37 15.75 21.39
C ASP A 55 -5.33 14.55 21.31
N GLY A 56 -4.85 13.32 21.58
CA GLY A 56 -5.64 12.09 21.47
C GLY A 56 -6.04 11.70 20.05
N LYS A 57 -5.40 12.29 19.05
CA LYS A 57 -5.66 12.01 17.62
C LYS A 57 -4.89 10.81 17.09
N LEU A 58 -3.77 10.46 17.73
CA LEU A 58 -2.99 9.25 17.45
C LEU A 58 -2.72 8.53 18.78
N ILE A 59 -2.49 7.23 18.72
CA ILE A 59 -2.01 6.42 19.84
C ILE A 59 -0.49 6.29 19.77
N GLY A 60 0.00 6.05 18.56
CA GLY A 60 1.39 5.99 18.24
C GLY A 60 1.61 6.10 16.74
N ALA A 61 2.84 6.41 16.37
CA ALA A 61 3.26 6.43 14.98
C ALA A 61 4.73 6.04 14.84
N ILE A 62 5.03 5.39 13.72
CA ILE A 62 6.38 5.27 13.18
C ILE A 62 6.46 6.17 11.97
N THR A 63 7.48 7.03 11.93
CA THR A 63 7.78 7.88 10.78
C THR A 63 9.17 7.57 10.26
N LEU A 64 9.28 7.41 8.93
CA LEU A 64 10.52 7.10 8.26
C LEU A 64 10.67 7.99 7.03
N VAL A 65 11.86 8.59 6.87
CA VAL A 65 12.25 9.36 5.68
C VAL A 65 13.57 8.84 5.15
N ALA A 66 13.61 8.57 3.86
CA ALA A 66 14.82 8.24 3.14
C ALA A 66 14.98 9.16 1.93
N ARG A 67 16.19 9.60 1.64
CA ARG A 67 16.54 10.40 0.47
C ARG A 67 17.83 9.92 -0.16
N ARG A 68 17.90 9.87 -1.49
CA ARG A 68 19.07 9.39 -2.25
C ARG A 68 19.54 8.01 -1.74
N GLY A 69 18.57 7.11 -1.45
CA GLY A 69 18.83 5.75 -0.96
C GLY A 69 19.31 5.65 0.50
N LYS A 70 19.31 6.75 1.27
CA LYS A 70 19.78 6.78 2.66
C LYS A 70 18.66 7.17 3.63
N VAL A 71 18.50 6.39 4.70
CA VAL A 71 17.56 6.71 5.78
C VAL A 71 18.11 7.86 6.61
N VAL A 72 17.34 8.93 6.77
CA VAL A 72 17.72 10.14 7.50
C VAL A 72 16.86 10.40 8.73
N HIS A 73 15.70 9.77 8.79
CA HIS A 73 14.77 9.85 9.90
C HIS A 73 14.08 8.50 10.06
N PHE A 74 14.05 7.96 11.27
CA PHE A 74 13.32 6.75 11.61
C PHE A 74 13.00 6.77 13.09
N GLU A 75 11.82 7.31 13.43
CA GLU A 75 11.43 7.55 14.80
C GLU A 75 10.09 6.87 15.13
N THR A 76 9.94 6.57 16.42
CA THR A 76 8.73 5.98 17.00
C THR A 76 8.27 6.87 18.13
N ALA A 77 6.94 7.07 18.24
CA ALA A 77 6.34 7.76 19.38
C ALA A 77 5.04 7.08 19.78
N GLY A 78 4.70 7.11 21.07
CA GLY A 78 3.46 6.58 21.62
C GLY A 78 3.46 5.07 21.85
N GLN A 79 2.30 4.46 21.72
CA GLN A 79 2.02 3.09 22.19
C GLN A 79 1.57 2.18 21.04
N ALA A 80 1.95 0.90 21.11
CA ALA A 80 1.43 -0.18 20.27
C ALA A 80 0.08 -0.69 20.79
N ASP A 81 -0.13 -0.58 22.11
CA ASP A 81 -1.33 -0.96 22.84
C ASP A 81 -1.52 0.04 24.00
N ALA A 82 -2.52 0.90 23.88
CA ALA A 82 -2.77 1.95 24.86
C ALA A 82 -3.42 1.42 26.14
N GLU A 83 -4.21 0.35 26.04
CA GLU A 83 -4.90 -0.25 27.19
C GLU A 83 -3.90 -0.92 28.15
N ASN A 84 -2.82 -1.48 27.59
CA ASN A 84 -1.77 -2.15 28.35
C ASN A 84 -0.49 -1.31 28.50
N ASN A 85 -0.50 -0.03 28.13
CA ASN A 85 0.65 0.88 28.16
C ASN A 85 1.90 0.31 27.44
N LYS A 86 1.70 -0.49 26.37
CA LYS A 86 2.78 -1.11 25.63
C LYS A 86 3.43 -0.11 24.66
N PRO A 87 4.71 0.21 24.82
CA PRO A 87 5.37 1.19 23.95
C PRO A 87 5.47 0.68 22.52
N LEU A 88 5.40 1.60 21.56
CA LEU A 88 5.62 1.30 20.16
C LEU A 88 7.12 1.10 19.89
N LYS A 89 7.47 0.02 19.20
CA LYS A 89 8.86 -0.30 18.80
C LYS A 89 9.04 -0.14 17.28
N ARG A 90 10.28 0.09 16.83
CA ARG A 90 10.61 0.28 15.40
C ARG A 90 10.21 -0.90 14.50
N ASP A 91 10.19 -2.10 15.05
CA ASP A 91 9.86 -3.36 14.36
C ASP A 91 8.38 -3.75 14.50
N ALA A 92 7.53 -2.84 14.98
CA ALA A 92 6.10 -3.10 15.14
C ALA A 92 5.43 -3.43 13.81
N LEU A 93 4.48 -4.37 13.88
CA LEU A 93 3.68 -4.86 12.77
C LEU A 93 2.37 -4.07 12.69
N PHE A 94 2.09 -3.53 11.52
CA PHE A 94 0.87 -2.76 11.26
C PHE A 94 0.02 -3.42 10.18
N ARG A 95 -1.29 -3.30 10.31
CA ARG A 95 -2.22 -3.54 9.20
C ARG A 95 -2.05 -2.41 8.20
N ILE A 96 -1.48 -2.71 7.04
CA ILE A 96 -1.22 -1.67 6.04
C ILE A 96 -2.41 -1.41 5.11
N TYR A 97 -3.48 -2.22 5.23
CA TYR A 97 -4.69 -2.07 4.43
C TYR A 97 -4.38 -1.76 2.96
N SER A 98 -4.89 -0.66 2.43
CA SER A 98 -4.79 -0.33 1.00
C SER A 98 -3.38 -0.05 0.49
N MET A 99 -2.38 0.07 1.36
CA MET A 99 -0.98 0.02 0.93
C MET A 99 -0.58 -1.36 0.39
N THR A 100 -1.44 -2.37 0.50
CA THR A 100 -1.32 -3.67 -0.19
C THR A 100 -1.44 -3.53 -1.71
N LYS A 101 -2.27 -2.60 -2.21
CA LYS A 101 -2.60 -2.45 -3.64
C LYS A 101 -1.39 -2.25 -4.55
N PRO A 102 -0.43 -1.37 -4.22
CA PRO A 102 0.80 -1.23 -5.00
C PRO A 102 1.56 -2.56 -5.16
N ILE A 103 1.65 -3.35 -4.10
CA ILE A 103 2.33 -4.65 -4.12
C ILE A 103 1.61 -5.64 -5.04
N THR A 104 0.28 -5.69 -4.97
CA THR A 104 -0.54 -6.54 -5.84
C THR A 104 -0.40 -6.12 -7.30
N THR A 105 -0.34 -4.81 -7.57
CA THR A 105 -0.16 -4.31 -8.93
C THR A 105 1.23 -4.62 -9.47
N VAL A 106 2.27 -4.53 -8.64
CA VAL A 106 3.64 -4.98 -9.00
C VAL A 106 3.63 -6.47 -9.35
N ALA A 107 2.95 -7.32 -8.57
CA ALA A 107 2.83 -8.74 -8.86
C ALA A 107 2.18 -9.00 -10.24
N ALA A 108 1.10 -8.29 -10.54
CA ALA A 108 0.46 -8.39 -11.87
C ALA A 108 1.40 -7.88 -12.97
N MET A 109 2.12 -6.76 -12.76
CA MET A 109 3.06 -6.24 -13.74
C MET A 109 4.26 -7.15 -13.99
N MET A 110 4.69 -7.96 -13.02
CA MET A 110 5.68 -9.02 -13.25
C MET A 110 5.16 -10.05 -14.25
N LEU A 111 3.90 -10.47 -14.13
CA LEU A 111 3.25 -11.38 -15.07
C LEU A 111 2.98 -10.74 -16.43
N TYR A 112 2.73 -9.43 -16.47
CA TYR A 112 2.66 -8.65 -17.71
C TYR A 112 4.01 -8.67 -18.46
N GLU A 113 5.13 -8.43 -17.77
CA GLU A 113 6.48 -8.53 -18.37
C GLU A 113 6.81 -9.95 -18.84
N GLU A 114 6.24 -10.97 -18.23
CA GLU A 114 6.34 -12.36 -18.66
C GLU A 114 5.43 -12.71 -19.86
N GLY A 115 4.69 -11.73 -20.38
CA GLY A 115 3.79 -11.91 -21.54
C GLY A 115 2.52 -12.73 -21.22
N LYS A 116 2.14 -12.85 -19.95
CA LYS A 116 0.96 -13.65 -19.56
C LYS A 116 -0.36 -12.99 -19.92
N PHE A 117 -0.39 -11.67 -20.11
CA PHE A 117 -1.54 -10.89 -20.53
C PHE A 117 -1.12 -9.55 -21.11
N GLN A 118 -2.06 -8.84 -21.75
CA GLN A 118 -1.95 -7.44 -22.13
C GLN A 118 -2.87 -6.57 -21.29
N LEU A 119 -2.52 -5.30 -21.07
CA LEU A 119 -3.30 -4.41 -20.19
C LEU A 119 -4.75 -4.25 -20.65
N ASP A 120 -5.01 -4.29 -21.94
CA ASP A 120 -6.35 -4.10 -22.52
C ASP A 120 -7.10 -5.42 -22.78
N ASP A 121 -6.51 -6.57 -22.38
CA ASP A 121 -7.21 -7.85 -22.43
C ASP A 121 -8.45 -7.82 -21.56
N PRO A 122 -9.56 -8.39 -22.02
CA PRO A 122 -10.75 -8.61 -21.21
C PRO A 122 -10.45 -9.50 -20.00
N VAL A 123 -10.82 -9.03 -18.80
CA VAL A 123 -10.69 -9.82 -17.55
C VAL A 123 -11.38 -11.18 -17.70
N ALA A 124 -12.48 -11.24 -18.42
CA ALA A 124 -13.25 -12.47 -18.66
C ALA A 124 -12.50 -13.57 -19.41
N TRP A 125 -11.38 -13.27 -20.07
CA TRP A 125 -10.53 -14.31 -20.68
C TRP A 125 -9.83 -15.18 -19.65
N TYR A 126 -9.56 -14.64 -18.48
CA TYR A 126 -8.85 -15.28 -17.39
C TYR A 126 -9.77 -15.62 -16.20
N LEU A 127 -10.82 -14.82 -15.99
CA LEU A 127 -11.80 -14.96 -14.93
C LEU A 127 -13.20 -15.00 -15.58
N PRO A 128 -13.67 -16.20 -16.04
CA PRO A 128 -14.89 -16.35 -16.81
C PRO A 128 -16.16 -15.83 -16.14
N GLU A 129 -16.15 -15.74 -14.81
CA GLU A 129 -17.26 -15.19 -14.02
C GLU A 129 -17.59 -13.73 -14.33
N PHE A 130 -16.68 -12.99 -14.99
CA PHE A 130 -16.91 -11.61 -15.43
C PHE A 130 -17.43 -11.50 -16.87
N LYS A 131 -17.73 -12.62 -17.55
CA LYS A 131 -18.17 -12.64 -18.95
C LYS A 131 -19.52 -11.93 -19.17
N ASP A 132 -20.46 -12.20 -18.26
CA ASP A 132 -21.84 -11.75 -18.38
C ASP A 132 -22.21 -10.66 -17.36
N VAL A 133 -21.21 -9.97 -16.80
CA VAL A 133 -21.42 -8.87 -15.87
C VAL A 133 -22.22 -7.76 -16.52
N GLN A 134 -23.15 -7.16 -15.76
CA GLN A 134 -24.05 -6.10 -16.23
C GLN A 134 -23.74 -4.78 -15.53
N VAL A 135 -24.17 -3.68 -16.12
CA VAL A 135 -24.10 -2.33 -15.57
C VAL A 135 -25.47 -1.93 -15.05
N TYR A 136 -25.52 -1.33 -13.88
CA TYR A 136 -26.74 -0.73 -13.33
C TYR A 136 -27.01 0.59 -14.05
N GLY A 137 -27.93 0.53 -15.00
CA GLY A 137 -28.28 1.65 -15.86
C GLY A 137 -29.42 2.53 -15.31
N GLU A 138 -29.87 3.45 -16.13
CA GLU A 138 -30.93 4.39 -15.82
C GLU A 138 -32.24 3.68 -15.49
N GLY A 139 -32.98 4.18 -14.50
CA GLY A 139 -34.22 3.55 -14.03
C GLY A 139 -34.05 2.21 -13.33
N GLY A 140 -32.83 1.78 -13.05
CA GLY A 140 -32.55 0.49 -12.39
C GLY A 140 -32.47 -0.70 -13.36
N ALA A 141 -32.49 -0.46 -14.66
CA ALA A 141 -32.32 -1.52 -15.66
C ALA A 141 -30.88 -2.07 -15.64
N LEU A 142 -30.75 -3.38 -15.78
CA LEU A 142 -29.45 -4.01 -15.99
C LEU A 142 -29.14 -4.07 -17.48
N VAL A 143 -28.05 -3.45 -17.91
CA VAL A 143 -27.64 -3.36 -19.32
C VAL A 143 -26.27 -3.97 -19.55
N LYS A 144 -25.97 -4.39 -20.77
CA LYS A 144 -24.62 -4.85 -21.12
C LYS A 144 -23.61 -3.70 -21.04
N PRO A 145 -22.39 -3.95 -20.57
CA PRO A 145 -21.31 -2.97 -20.66
C PRO A 145 -21.05 -2.56 -22.12
N LYS A 146 -20.69 -1.30 -22.35
CA LYS A 146 -20.28 -0.81 -23.69
C LYS A 146 -19.03 -1.53 -24.21
N ARG A 147 -18.17 -1.98 -23.29
CA ARG A 147 -17.02 -2.86 -23.54
C ARG A 147 -16.78 -3.75 -22.31
N PRO A 148 -16.05 -4.87 -22.47
CA PRO A 148 -15.63 -5.67 -21.32
C PRO A 148 -14.76 -4.87 -20.34
N ILE A 149 -14.71 -5.33 -19.09
CA ILE A 149 -13.69 -4.87 -18.12
C ILE A 149 -12.32 -5.32 -18.63
N SER A 150 -11.36 -4.40 -18.75
CA SER A 150 -9.97 -4.72 -19.05
C SER A 150 -9.16 -4.88 -17.76
N ILE A 151 -7.97 -5.50 -17.86
CA ILE A 151 -7.03 -5.61 -16.74
C ILE A 151 -6.55 -4.23 -16.32
N ARG A 152 -6.35 -3.31 -17.28
CA ARG A 152 -6.07 -1.89 -17.02
C ARG A 152 -7.11 -1.25 -16.11
N ASP A 153 -8.41 -1.52 -16.34
CA ASP A 153 -9.50 -0.98 -15.53
C ASP A 153 -9.42 -1.44 -14.07
N LEU A 154 -8.99 -2.69 -13.83
CA LEU A 154 -8.77 -3.17 -12.46
C LEU A 154 -7.61 -2.42 -11.78
N MET A 155 -6.50 -2.21 -12.51
CA MET A 155 -5.32 -1.54 -11.96
C MET A 155 -5.52 -0.04 -11.74
N SER A 156 -6.38 0.59 -12.55
CA SER A 156 -6.66 2.04 -12.49
C SER A 156 -7.96 2.40 -11.78
N HIS A 157 -8.70 1.44 -11.25
CA HIS A 157 -10.01 1.65 -10.60
C HIS A 157 -11.07 2.27 -11.52
N THR A 158 -11.11 1.88 -12.80
CA THR A 158 -12.10 2.36 -13.79
C THR A 158 -13.06 1.26 -14.27
N SER A 159 -13.10 0.12 -13.59
CA SER A 159 -13.92 -1.03 -14.00
C SER A 159 -15.44 -0.89 -13.74
N GLY A 160 -15.86 0.00 -12.84
CA GLY A 160 -17.22 0.08 -12.33
C GLY A 160 -17.49 -0.76 -11.08
N LEU A 161 -16.50 -1.51 -10.58
CA LEU A 161 -16.57 -2.24 -9.30
C LEU A 161 -16.47 -1.28 -8.11
N THR A 162 -17.22 -1.55 -7.03
CA THR A 162 -17.21 -0.76 -5.79
C THR A 162 -16.83 -1.60 -4.57
N TYR A 163 -16.60 -0.95 -3.43
CA TYR A 163 -16.55 -1.63 -2.12
C TYR A 163 -17.93 -1.78 -1.48
N GLY A 164 -18.92 -0.99 -1.89
CA GLY A 164 -20.25 -1.02 -1.32
C GLY A 164 -20.47 -0.19 -0.05
N PHE A 165 -19.42 0.37 0.57
CA PHE A 165 -19.52 1.09 1.86
C PHE A 165 -19.08 2.56 1.82
N PHE A 166 -18.59 3.06 0.68
CA PHE A 166 -18.23 4.48 0.54
C PHE A 166 -19.38 5.36 0.05
N SER A 167 -20.45 4.74 -0.47
CA SER A 167 -21.69 5.40 -0.90
C SER A 167 -22.88 4.50 -0.61
N ASP A 168 -24.10 4.93 -0.95
CA ASP A 168 -25.33 4.16 -0.70
C ASP A 168 -26.21 4.01 -1.95
N THR A 169 -25.59 3.71 -3.09
CA THR A 169 -26.31 3.37 -4.30
C THR A 169 -27.02 2.01 -4.19
N PRO A 170 -27.99 1.71 -5.08
CA PRO A 170 -28.56 0.36 -5.16
C PRO A 170 -27.52 -0.74 -5.39
N VAL A 171 -26.44 -0.45 -6.12
CA VAL A 171 -25.31 -1.36 -6.33
C VAL A 171 -24.54 -1.57 -5.03
N ASP A 172 -24.22 -0.49 -4.31
CA ASP A 172 -23.51 -0.58 -3.03
C ASP A 172 -24.28 -1.45 -2.01
N ARG A 173 -25.60 -1.33 -1.99
CA ARG A 173 -26.44 -2.18 -1.11
C ARG A 173 -26.34 -3.67 -1.47
N GLN A 174 -26.27 -4.01 -2.76
CA GLN A 174 -26.10 -5.40 -3.22
C GLN A 174 -24.71 -5.93 -2.83
N TYR A 175 -23.65 -5.13 -2.97
CA TYR A 175 -22.28 -5.50 -2.55
C TYR A 175 -22.19 -5.75 -1.04
N ARG A 176 -22.84 -4.89 -0.22
CA ARG A 176 -22.92 -5.12 1.23
C ARG A 176 -23.68 -6.41 1.59
N ALA A 177 -24.83 -6.63 0.93
CA ALA A 177 -25.65 -7.84 1.16
C ALA A 177 -24.89 -9.13 0.78
N ALA A 178 -24.02 -9.08 -0.23
CA ALA A 178 -23.20 -10.23 -0.63
C ALA A 178 -22.07 -10.57 0.36
N ASN A 179 -21.80 -9.69 1.35
CA ASN A 179 -20.79 -9.87 2.41
C ASN A 179 -19.43 -10.34 1.88
N LEU A 180 -18.97 -9.70 0.80
CA LEU A 180 -17.76 -10.10 0.07
C LEU A 180 -16.49 -10.01 0.92
N MET A 181 -16.43 -9.07 1.89
CA MET A 181 -15.25 -8.77 2.68
C MET A 181 -15.24 -9.48 4.05
N SER A 182 -15.97 -10.58 4.20
CA SER A 182 -16.03 -11.36 5.45
C SER A 182 -14.67 -11.87 5.91
N GLY A 183 -13.75 -12.14 4.99
CA GLY A 183 -12.46 -12.78 5.28
C GLY A 183 -12.51 -14.30 5.42
N GLU A 184 -13.71 -14.91 5.26
CA GLU A 184 -13.95 -16.34 5.45
C GLU A 184 -14.13 -17.11 4.13
N ILE A 185 -13.86 -16.45 2.99
CA ILE A 185 -13.95 -17.03 1.65
C ILE A 185 -12.61 -16.84 0.92
N THR A 186 -12.31 -17.71 -0.02
CA THR A 186 -11.13 -17.60 -0.89
C THR A 186 -11.31 -16.50 -1.94
N LEU A 187 -10.21 -16.04 -2.59
CA LEU A 187 -10.31 -15.10 -3.72
C LEU A 187 -11.14 -15.68 -4.88
N ALA A 188 -11.11 -17.00 -5.11
CA ALA A 188 -11.91 -17.65 -6.14
C ALA A 188 -13.41 -17.57 -5.83
N GLU A 189 -13.82 -17.81 -4.60
CA GLU A 189 -15.21 -17.65 -4.16
C GLU A 189 -15.66 -16.20 -4.18
N PHE A 190 -14.74 -15.28 -3.79
CA PHE A 190 -14.97 -13.85 -3.83
C PHE A 190 -15.28 -13.37 -5.26
N THR A 191 -14.43 -13.72 -6.26
CA THR A 191 -14.67 -13.29 -7.65
C THR A 191 -15.90 -13.93 -8.25
N LYS A 192 -16.21 -15.19 -7.91
CA LYS A 192 -17.44 -15.87 -8.34
C LYS A 192 -18.70 -15.16 -7.82
N LYS A 193 -18.73 -14.75 -6.55
CA LYS A 193 -19.83 -13.95 -5.99
C LYS A 193 -19.91 -12.56 -6.62
N LEU A 194 -18.76 -11.93 -6.82
CA LEU A 194 -18.66 -10.58 -7.38
C LEU A 194 -19.13 -10.51 -8.84
N GLY A 195 -18.81 -11.53 -9.66
CA GLY A 195 -19.24 -11.60 -11.06
C GLY A 195 -20.76 -11.68 -11.27
N ALA A 196 -21.51 -12.02 -10.22
CA ALA A 196 -22.99 -11.99 -10.24
C ALA A 196 -23.58 -10.60 -9.88
N LEU A 197 -22.75 -9.63 -9.49
CA LEU A 197 -23.18 -8.30 -9.07
C LEU A 197 -22.99 -7.27 -10.20
N PRO A 198 -23.88 -6.25 -10.28
CA PRO A 198 -23.73 -5.23 -11.32
C PRO A 198 -22.60 -4.25 -11.05
N LEU A 199 -22.11 -3.66 -12.13
CA LEU A 199 -21.19 -2.51 -12.09
C LEU A 199 -21.97 -1.22 -11.85
N LEU A 200 -21.31 -0.23 -11.23
CA LEU A 200 -21.87 1.12 -11.03
C LEU A 200 -22.00 1.91 -12.34
N PHE A 201 -21.08 1.70 -13.29
CA PHE A 201 -21.01 2.42 -14.57
C PHE A 201 -20.25 1.55 -15.60
N HIS A 202 -20.28 1.97 -16.85
CA HIS A 202 -19.56 1.27 -17.91
C HIS A 202 -18.04 1.38 -17.72
N PRO A 203 -17.28 0.29 -17.91
CA PRO A 203 -15.84 0.27 -17.76
C PRO A 203 -15.15 1.39 -18.54
N GLY A 204 -14.26 2.13 -17.88
CA GLY A 204 -13.49 3.25 -18.41
C GLY A 204 -14.14 4.63 -18.28
N GLU A 205 -15.43 4.73 -17.95
CA GLU A 205 -16.12 6.02 -17.90
C GLU A 205 -15.81 6.84 -16.66
N GLN A 206 -15.64 6.19 -15.51
CA GLN A 206 -15.39 6.88 -14.24
C GLN A 206 -14.28 6.20 -13.44
N TRP A 207 -13.65 6.96 -12.56
CA TRP A 207 -12.80 6.41 -11.51
C TRP A 207 -13.64 6.16 -10.26
N GLN A 208 -13.59 4.93 -9.74
CA GLN A 208 -14.30 4.55 -8.52
C GLN A 208 -13.46 3.58 -7.69
N TYR A 209 -13.11 4.02 -6.49
CA TYR A 209 -12.36 3.19 -5.56
C TYR A 209 -13.18 1.97 -5.11
N GLY A 210 -12.69 0.78 -5.38
CA GLY A 210 -13.43 -0.46 -5.15
C GLY A 210 -12.53 -1.69 -5.02
N VAL A 211 -13.15 -2.86 -5.05
CA VAL A 211 -12.53 -4.18 -4.89
C VAL A 211 -11.67 -4.64 -6.08
N ASN A 212 -11.36 -3.74 -6.98
CA ASN A 212 -10.61 -4.01 -8.21
C ASN A 212 -9.33 -4.80 -7.98
N THR A 213 -8.57 -4.42 -6.95
CA THR A 213 -7.26 -5.03 -6.68
C THR A 213 -7.37 -6.39 -6.00
N ASP A 214 -8.52 -6.71 -5.39
CA ASP A 214 -8.82 -8.08 -4.95
C ASP A 214 -9.06 -9.00 -6.16
N VAL A 215 -9.77 -8.51 -7.19
CA VAL A 215 -9.92 -9.21 -8.48
C VAL A 215 -8.57 -9.37 -9.18
N LEU A 216 -7.73 -8.33 -9.14
CA LEU A 216 -6.36 -8.39 -9.67
C LEU A 216 -5.52 -9.44 -8.93
N GLY A 217 -5.69 -9.58 -7.61
CA GLY A 217 -5.08 -10.65 -6.81
C GLY A 217 -5.49 -12.03 -7.30
N ARG A 218 -6.79 -12.24 -7.58
CA ARG A 218 -7.25 -13.50 -8.18
C ARG A 218 -6.66 -13.75 -9.57
N LEU A 219 -6.52 -12.70 -10.38
CA LEU A 219 -5.85 -12.81 -11.69
C LEU A 219 -4.40 -13.29 -11.54
N VAL A 220 -3.66 -12.77 -10.55
CA VAL A 220 -2.29 -13.22 -10.24
C VAL A 220 -2.29 -14.71 -9.89
N GLU A 221 -3.26 -15.19 -9.06
CA GLU A 221 -3.37 -16.62 -8.74
C GLU A 221 -3.59 -17.48 -9.98
N VAL A 222 -4.53 -17.10 -10.85
CA VAL A 222 -4.87 -17.86 -12.06
C VAL A 222 -3.69 -17.93 -13.04
N LEU A 223 -3.02 -16.79 -13.26
CA LEU A 223 -1.93 -16.72 -14.23
C LEU A 223 -0.62 -17.37 -13.73
N SER A 224 -0.39 -17.38 -12.42
CA SER A 224 0.82 -17.95 -11.82
C SER A 224 0.66 -19.40 -11.39
N GLY A 225 -0.56 -19.87 -11.15
CA GLY A 225 -0.85 -21.19 -10.56
C GLY A 225 -0.52 -21.28 -9.05
N ASN A 226 -0.17 -20.18 -8.39
CA ASN A 226 0.11 -20.10 -6.96
C ASN A 226 -0.99 -19.32 -6.24
N THR A 227 -1.13 -19.50 -4.92
CA THR A 227 -1.91 -18.54 -4.12
C THR A 227 -1.25 -17.17 -4.15
N LEU A 228 -2.03 -16.11 -3.92
CA LEU A 228 -1.48 -14.74 -3.88
C LEU A 228 -0.40 -14.59 -2.80
N ASP A 229 -0.58 -15.22 -1.63
CA ASP A 229 0.42 -15.26 -0.56
C ASP A 229 1.73 -15.88 -1.03
N GLU A 230 1.64 -17.08 -1.63
CA GLU A 230 2.82 -17.80 -2.12
C GLU A 230 3.56 -17.00 -3.20
N PHE A 231 2.81 -16.38 -4.15
CA PHE A 231 3.39 -15.53 -5.17
C PHE A 231 4.13 -14.34 -4.55
N PHE A 232 3.49 -13.62 -3.63
CA PHE A 232 4.12 -12.47 -2.96
C PHE A 232 5.36 -12.89 -2.19
N ARG A 233 5.26 -13.97 -1.40
CA ARG A 233 6.36 -14.47 -0.59
C ARG A 233 7.58 -14.84 -1.44
N GLN A 234 7.38 -15.60 -2.52
CA GLN A 234 8.47 -16.07 -3.36
C GLN A 234 9.05 -15.01 -4.29
N ARG A 235 8.16 -14.21 -4.90
CA ARG A 235 8.52 -13.34 -6.01
C ARG A 235 8.78 -11.89 -5.59
N ILE A 236 8.30 -11.45 -4.44
CA ILE A 236 8.43 -10.06 -3.97
C ILE A 236 9.14 -10.01 -2.61
N PHE A 237 8.56 -10.65 -1.58
CA PHE A 237 9.03 -10.44 -0.20
C PHE A 237 10.40 -11.05 0.04
N LYS A 238 10.62 -12.30 -0.36
CA LYS A 238 11.93 -12.97 -0.21
C LYS A 238 13.02 -12.26 -1.01
N PRO A 239 12.86 -11.96 -2.32
CA PRO A 239 13.86 -11.22 -3.09
C PRO A 239 14.16 -9.81 -2.52
N LEU A 240 13.14 -9.09 -2.04
CA LEU A 240 13.31 -7.79 -1.42
C LEU A 240 13.68 -7.86 0.07
N SER A 241 13.85 -9.05 0.66
CA SER A 241 14.11 -9.24 2.10
C SER A 241 13.07 -8.57 3.02
N MET A 242 11.80 -8.56 2.61
CA MET A 242 10.65 -8.09 3.38
C MET A 242 10.17 -9.21 4.31
N LYS A 243 10.85 -9.41 5.44
CA LYS A 243 10.73 -10.58 6.32
C LYS A 243 9.48 -10.59 7.21
N ASP A 244 8.87 -9.44 7.35
CA ASP A 244 7.75 -9.20 8.26
C ASP A 244 6.49 -8.74 7.52
N THR A 245 6.44 -8.92 6.19
CA THR A 245 5.27 -8.61 5.37
C THR A 245 4.56 -9.90 4.96
N ALA A 246 3.28 -10.02 5.33
CA ALA A 246 2.49 -11.23 5.11
C ALA A 246 0.98 -10.94 5.24
N PHE A 247 0.13 -11.95 4.94
CA PHE A 247 -1.32 -11.87 5.16
C PHE A 247 -1.76 -12.24 6.58
N ASP A 248 -0.88 -12.84 7.36
CA ASP A 248 -1.08 -13.14 8.78
C ASP A 248 0.20 -12.94 9.60
N VAL A 249 0.04 -12.93 10.92
CA VAL A 249 1.13 -12.75 11.87
C VAL A 249 1.48 -14.09 12.50
N PRO A 250 2.71 -14.60 12.31
CA PRO A 250 3.18 -15.81 13.01
C PRO A 250 3.09 -15.64 14.54
N ALA A 251 2.81 -16.75 15.23
CA ALA A 251 2.58 -16.73 16.68
C ALA A 251 3.74 -16.13 17.50
N ASP A 252 4.97 -16.34 17.06
CA ASP A 252 6.19 -15.82 17.67
C ASP A 252 6.39 -14.31 17.44
N LYS A 253 5.57 -13.69 16.58
CA LYS A 253 5.63 -12.24 16.28
C LYS A 253 4.42 -11.45 16.78
N LEU A 254 3.45 -12.10 17.41
CA LEU A 254 2.22 -11.45 17.90
C LEU A 254 2.48 -10.34 18.93
N ASP A 255 3.58 -10.42 19.67
CA ASP A 255 3.99 -9.36 20.61
C ASP A 255 4.37 -8.04 19.90
N ARG A 256 4.73 -8.09 18.62
CA ARG A 256 5.05 -6.92 17.80
C ARG A 256 3.82 -6.34 17.08
N PHE A 257 2.69 -7.06 17.08
CA PHE A 257 1.49 -6.66 16.36
C PHE A 257 0.72 -5.60 17.13
N THR A 258 0.43 -4.46 16.47
CA THR A 258 -0.23 -3.32 17.10
C THR A 258 -1.72 -3.54 17.26
N VAL A 259 -2.31 -2.96 18.31
CA VAL A 259 -3.78 -2.81 18.44
C VAL A 259 -4.24 -1.78 17.42
N ASN A 260 -5.36 -2.03 16.74
CA ASN A 260 -5.97 -1.06 15.84
C ASN A 260 -7.15 -0.37 16.50
N TYR A 261 -7.24 0.94 16.33
CA TYR A 261 -8.22 1.80 17.02
C TYR A 261 -9.13 2.50 16.02
N GLN A 262 -10.37 2.73 16.45
CA GLN A 262 -11.36 3.45 15.69
C GLN A 262 -11.91 4.63 16.49
N TRP A 263 -12.06 5.77 15.82
CA TRP A 263 -12.78 6.95 16.31
C TRP A 263 -14.09 7.07 15.53
N GLY A 264 -15.21 7.26 16.25
CA GLY A 264 -16.54 7.30 15.64
C GLY A 264 -17.16 5.93 15.42
N MET A 265 -18.36 5.92 14.83
CA MET A 265 -19.22 4.73 14.73
C MET A 265 -18.92 3.85 13.49
N SER A 266 -18.19 4.35 12.51
CA SER A 266 -17.87 3.59 11.30
C SER A 266 -16.40 3.69 10.95
N PRO A 267 -15.73 2.56 10.64
CA PRO A 267 -14.34 2.55 10.20
C PRO A 267 -14.13 3.22 8.83
N PHE A 268 -15.22 3.50 8.10
CA PHE A 268 -15.18 4.06 6.75
C PHE A 268 -15.94 5.38 6.61
N ALA A 269 -16.63 5.84 7.65
CA ALA A 269 -17.26 7.16 7.64
C ALA A 269 -16.16 8.22 7.63
N ALA A 270 -16.11 9.01 6.56
CA ALA A 270 -15.19 10.10 6.47
C ALA A 270 -15.40 11.08 7.64
N MET A 271 -14.35 11.26 8.44
CA MET A 271 -14.07 12.46 9.24
C MET A 271 -15.02 12.83 10.39
N ASP A 272 -15.84 11.97 10.94
CA ASP A 272 -16.38 12.26 12.27
C ASP A 272 -15.37 11.81 13.35
N ASN A 273 -14.37 12.66 13.58
CA ASN A 273 -13.39 12.47 14.65
C ASN A 273 -13.96 12.82 16.04
N ALA A 274 -15.25 13.09 16.16
CA ALA A 274 -15.93 13.47 17.39
C ALA A 274 -16.29 12.28 18.29
N GLY A 275 -16.06 11.05 17.83
CA GLY A 275 -16.39 9.84 18.56
C GLY A 275 -15.36 9.44 19.63
N LYS A 276 -15.84 8.74 20.65
CA LYS A 276 -14.98 8.07 21.63
C LYS A 276 -14.12 7.01 20.94
N ARG A 277 -12.80 6.98 21.24
CA ARG A 277 -11.90 5.93 20.78
C ARG A 277 -12.34 4.55 21.29
N VAL A 278 -12.36 3.56 20.41
CA VAL A 278 -12.60 2.15 20.74
C VAL A 278 -11.54 1.26 20.09
N VAL A 279 -11.29 0.09 20.67
CA VAL A 279 -10.47 -0.95 20.03
C VAL A 279 -11.25 -1.52 18.85
N ALA A 280 -10.73 -1.34 17.65
CA ALA A 280 -11.33 -1.87 16.42
C ALA A 280 -10.88 -3.31 16.15
N ASP A 281 -9.60 -3.61 16.38
CA ASP A 281 -9.04 -4.96 16.20
C ASP A 281 -7.84 -5.16 17.13
N HIS A 282 -7.97 -6.12 18.06
CA HIS A 282 -6.93 -6.46 19.03
C HIS A 282 -6.20 -7.74 18.58
N PRO A 283 -4.86 -7.82 18.68
CA PRO A 283 -4.08 -8.99 18.27
C PRO A 283 -4.61 -10.33 18.77
N SER A 284 -5.10 -10.42 20.00
CA SER A 284 -5.63 -11.67 20.58
C SER A 284 -6.90 -12.21 19.91
N LYS A 285 -7.61 -11.38 19.13
CA LYS A 285 -8.89 -11.74 18.48
C LYS A 285 -8.86 -11.42 16.97
N SER A 286 -7.73 -10.93 16.48
CA SER A 286 -7.59 -10.50 15.10
C SER A 286 -7.64 -11.68 14.14
N ARG A 287 -8.30 -11.48 12.99
CA ARG A 287 -8.21 -12.43 11.88
C ARG A 287 -6.77 -12.61 11.40
N TYR A 288 -5.93 -11.60 11.55
CA TYR A 288 -4.52 -11.64 11.18
C TYR A 288 -3.64 -12.49 12.11
N SER A 289 -4.16 -12.89 13.27
CA SER A 289 -3.44 -13.75 14.23
C SER A 289 -3.73 -15.24 14.04
N ARG A 290 -4.32 -15.59 12.90
CA ARG A 290 -4.58 -16.98 12.46
C ARG A 290 -4.30 -17.07 10.96
N PRO A 291 -4.06 -18.27 10.41
CA PRO A 291 -3.81 -18.46 8.99
C PRO A 291 -4.89 -17.80 8.13
N ALA A 292 -4.47 -17.00 7.17
CA ALA A 292 -5.39 -16.28 6.30
C ALA A 292 -6.05 -17.24 5.29
N ILE A 293 -7.35 -17.02 5.02
CA ILE A 293 -8.12 -17.70 3.97
C ILE A 293 -8.30 -16.75 2.79
N PHE A 294 -8.61 -15.49 3.08
CA PHE A 294 -8.80 -14.44 2.10
C PHE A 294 -7.53 -13.61 1.92
N TYR A 295 -6.78 -13.90 0.89
CA TYR A 295 -5.56 -13.15 0.53
C TYR A 295 -5.94 -11.86 -0.21
N SER A 296 -6.56 -10.89 0.51
CA SER A 296 -7.04 -9.66 -0.10
C SER A 296 -5.90 -8.87 -0.76
N GLY A 297 -5.87 -8.84 -2.08
CA GLY A 297 -4.94 -8.01 -2.85
C GLY A 297 -5.21 -6.52 -2.67
N GLY A 298 -6.42 -6.16 -2.25
CA GLY A 298 -6.85 -4.79 -1.98
C GLY A 298 -6.49 -4.26 -0.59
N GLY A 299 -6.18 -5.13 0.40
CA GLY A 299 -6.01 -4.62 1.76
C GLY A 299 -5.59 -5.63 2.83
N GLY A 300 -5.11 -6.81 2.44
CA GLY A 300 -4.92 -7.92 3.35
C GLY A 300 -3.57 -7.98 4.06
N LEU A 301 -2.58 -7.18 3.68
CA LEU A 301 -1.23 -7.31 4.23
C LEU A 301 -1.05 -6.59 5.57
N ILE A 302 -0.21 -7.19 6.38
CA ILE A 302 0.52 -6.54 7.48
C ILE A 302 1.95 -6.27 7.02
N SER A 303 2.62 -5.27 7.62
CA SER A 303 4.02 -4.97 7.33
C SER A 303 4.66 -4.15 8.44
N THR A 304 5.98 -3.93 8.34
CA THR A 304 6.75 -2.96 9.10
C THR A 304 7.12 -1.76 8.22
N ALA A 305 7.50 -0.63 8.83
CA ALA A 305 8.03 0.52 8.09
C ALA A 305 9.30 0.17 7.32
N SER A 306 10.17 -0.68 7.88
CA SER A 306 11.41 -1.13 7.25
C SER A 306 11.16 -1.98 6.01
N ASP A 307 10.25 -2.94 6.08
CA ASP A 307 9.90 -3.77 4.92
C ASP A 307 9.28 -2.94 3.81
N TYR A 308 8.34 -2.05 4.18
CA TYR A 308 7.69 -1.21 3.19
C TYR A 308 8.65 -0.19 2.54
N LEU A 309 9.67 0.26 3.27
CA LEU A 309 10.76 1.07 2.69
C LEU A 309 11.49 0.30 1.57
N ARG A 310 11.74 -0.98 1.74
CA ARG A 310 12.40 -1.80 0.71
C ARG A 310 11.58 -1.86 -0.57
N PHE A 311 10.26 -2.01 -0.45
CA PHE A 311 9.34 -1.92 -1.58
C PHE A 311 9.38 -0.54 -2.24
N CYS A 312 9.29 0.54 -1.45
CA CYS A 312 9.36 1.91 -1.97
C CYS A 312 10.72 2.20 -2.65
N GLN A 313 11.82 1.72 -2.09
CA GLN A 313 13.16 1.92 -2.66
C GLN A 313 13.32 1.14 -3.98
N MET A 314 12.78 -0.08 -4.08
CA MET A 314 12.72 -0.84 -5.33
C MET A 314 11.97 -0.06 -6.40
N MET A 315 10.81 0.52 -6.07
CA MET A 315 10.03 1.35 -6.98
C MET A 315 10.80 2.61 -7.41
N LEU A 316 11.39 3.34 -6.45
CA LEU A 316 12.19 4.56 -6.72
C LEU A 316 13.39 4.27 -7.62
N ASN A 317 14.01 3.11 -7.49
CA ASN A 317 15.15 2.66 -8.29
C ASN A 317 14.73 2.09 -9.67
N GLY A 318 13.49 2.29 -10.11
CA GLY A 318 13.02 1.77 -11.39
C GLY A 318 12.94 0.23 -11.43
N GLY A 319 12.45 -0.38 -10.36
CA GLY A 319 12.11 -1.79 -10.30
C GLY A 319 13.22 -2.72 -9.78
N ALA A 320 14.30 -2.18 -9.19
CA ALA A 320 15.40 -2.98 -8.66
C ALA A 320 15.86 -2.54 -7.27
N LEU A 321 16.32 -3.48 -6.46
CA LEU A 321 16.95 -3.24 -5.16
C LEU A 321 17.97 -4.35 -4.85
N ASP A 322 19.13 -3.98 -4.30
CA ASP A 322 20.18 -4.90 -3.83
C ASP A 322 20.55 -5.99 -4.87
N GLY A 323 20.66 -5.61 -6.14
CA GLY A 323 20.99 -6.52 -7.23
C GLY A 323 19.81 -7.36 -7.77
N VAL A 324 18.67 -7.30 -7.13
CA VAL A 324 17.44 -7.99 -7.59
C VAL A 324 16.57 -7.03 -8.41
N ARG A 325 16.11 -7.46 -9.59
CA ARG A 325 15.14 -6.73 -10.41
C ARG A 325 13.82 -7.45 -10.43
N LEU A 326 12.74 -6.76 -10.00
CA LEU A 326 11.37 -7.25 -10.09
C LEU A 326 10.66 -6.74 -11.35
N LEU A 327 10.93 -5.50 -11.74
CA LEU A 327 10.33 -4.85 -12.90
C LEU A 327 11.37 -4.10 -13.73
N SER A 328 11.09 -3.90 -15.00
CA SER A 328 11.86 -2.99 -15.84
C SER A 328 11.57 -1.53 -15.46
N PRO A 329 12.52 -0.59 -15.71
CA PRO A 329 12.24 0.84 -15.51
C PRO A 329 11.05 1.34 -16.34
N LYS A 330 10.78 0.73 -17.49
CA LYS A 330 9.65 1.10 -18.36
C LYS A 330 8.31 0.68 -17.78
N SER A 331 8.24 -0.47 -17.11
CA SER A 331 7.02 -0.88 -16.39
C SER A 331 6.75 0.01 -15.19
N VAL A 332 7.77 0.38 -14.41
CA VAL A 332 7.61 1.34 -13.32
C VAL A 332 7.15 2.70 -13.85
N GLN A 333 7.74 3.19 -14.95
CA GLN A 333 7.29 4.42 -15.60
C GLN A 333 5.83 4.32 -16.03
N LEU A 334 5.42 3.22 -16.68
CA LEU A 334 4.05 2.98 -17.10
C LEU A 334 3.09 2.97 -15.89
N MET A 335 3.46 2.33 -14.79
CA MET A 335 2.65 2.27 -13.57
C MET A 335 2.42 3.65 -12.94
N THR A 336 3.38 4.57 -13.08
CA THR A 336 3.35 5.90 -12.45
C THR A 336 2.94 7.02 -13.42
N MET A 337 2.35 6.68 -14.57
CA MET A 337 1.64 7.62 -15.46
C MET A 337 0.17 7.71 -15.07
N ASP A 338 -0.51 8.80 -15.41
CA ASP A 338 -1.95 8.91 -15.22
C ASP A 338 -2.71 8.10 -16.28
N HIS A 339 -3.44 7.09 -15.85
CA HIS A 339 -4.33 6.26 -16.66
C HIS A 339 -5.80 6.70 -16.59
N THR A 340 -6.10 7.79 -15.89
CA THR A 340 -7.47 8.23 -15.59
C THR A 340 -7.81 9.62 -16.12
N ALA A 341 -6.95 10.20 -16.96
CA ALA A 341 -7.13 11.56 -17.50
C ALA A 341 -8.49 11.79 -18.18
N ASN A 342 -9.04 10.75 -18.82
CA ASN A 342 -10.34 10.80 -19.50
C ASN A 342 -11.50 10.25 -18.66
N ALA A 343 -11.25 9.74 -17.47
CA ALA A 343 -12.28 9.19 -16.61
C ALA A 343 -12.93 10.30 -15.78
N GLN A 344 -14.25 10.23 -15.62
CA GLN A 344 -14.98 11.14 -14.75
C GLN A 344 -14.54 10.94 -13.29
N LYS A 345 -14.42 12.02 -12.53
CA LYS A 345 -14.14 11.95 -11.09
C LYS A 345 -15.38 11.52 -10.32
N PRO A 346 -15.25 10.75 -9.23
CA PRO A 346 -16.38 10.30 -8.45
C PRO A 346 -17.08 11.47 -7.77
N THR A 347 -18.40 11.45 -7.78
CA THR A 347 -19.23 12.44 -7.07
C THR A 347 -19.31 12.15 -5.57
N ALA A 348 -19.19 10.87 -5.19
CA ALA A 348 -19.25 10.39 -3.80
C ALA A 348 -18.13 9.38 -3.53
N GLY A 349 -17.86 9.13 -2.25
CA GLY A 349 -16.86 8.15 -1.82
C GLY A 349 -15.43 8.69 -1.75
N VAL A 350 -14.46 7.82 -1.96
CA VAL A 350 -13.04 8.19 -1.98
C VAL A 350 -12.76 9.05 -3.22
N LYS A 351 -12.06 10.16 -3.02
CA LYS A 351 -11.65 11.08 -4.10
C LYS A 351 -10.15 11.11 -4.22
N LEU A 352 -9.66 11.22 -5.44
CA LEU A 352 -8.27 11.59 -5.68
C LEU A 352 -8.03 13.02 -5.21
N ALA A 353 -6.81 13.32 -4.78
CA ALA A 353 -6.44 14.69 -4.47
C ALA A 353 -6.61 15.58 -5.72
N ASN A 354 -6.88 16.88 -5.52
CA ASN A 354 -6.88 17.82 -6.63
C ASN A 354 -5.51 17.79 -7.33
N GLY A 355 -5.47 17.96 -8.64
CA GLY A 355 -4.22 17.89 -9.40
C GLY A 355 -3.53 16.51 -9.39
N ALA A 356 -4.26 15.46 -9.03
CA ALA A 356 -3.79 14.10 -9.12
C ALA A 356 -4.65 13.27 -10.07
N GLY A 357 -4.00 12.34 -10.78
CA GLY A 357 -4.58 11.23 -11.50
C GLY A 357 -4.31 9.92 -10.79
N PHE A 358 -4.62 8.80 -11.45
CA PHE A 358 -4.34 7.48 -10.93
C PHE A 358 -3.59 6.64 -11.98
N GLY A 359 -2.48 6.10 -11.56
CA GLY A 359 -1.68 5.18 -12.36
C GLY A 359 -2.15 3.73 -12.23
N LEU A 360 -1.24 2.79 -12.36
CA LEU A 360 -1.52 1.39 -12.09
C LEU A 360 -1.15 1.08 -10.63
N GLY A 361 -2.15 1.25 -9.73
CA GLY A 361 -2.02 0.99 -8.30
C GLY A 361 -1.55 2.16 -7.42
N PHE A 362 -1.33 3.35 -7.98
CA PHE A 362 -0.88 4.56 -7.27
C PHE A 362 -1.69 5.79 -7.67
N GLN A 363 -1.91 6.70 -6.74
CA GLN A 363 -2.22 8.10 -7.06
C GLN A 363 -0.94 8.78 -7.55
N VAL A 364 -1.04 9.61 -8.57
CA VAL A 364 0.10 10.29 -9.19
C VAL A 364 -0.18 11.80 -9.28
N VAL A 365 0.78 12.63 -8.91
CA VAL A 365 0.67 14.09 -9.05
C VAL A 365 0.83 14.48 -10.51
N THR A 366 -0.22 15.04 -11.12
CA THR A 366 -0.28 15.42 -12.53
C THR A 366 -0.29 16.94 -12.74
N ASP A 367 -0.66 17.71 -11.71
CA ASP A 367 -0.66 19.16 -11.68
C ASP A 367 -0.22 19.63 -10.27
N ALA A 368 0.99 20.17 -10.16
CA ALA A 368 1.55 20.55 -8.87
C ALA A 368 0.79 21.71 -8.22
N ALA A 369 0.32 22.68 -8.99
CA ALA A 369 -0.44 23.83 -8.48
C ALA A 369 -1.85 23.39 -8.06
N GLY A 370 -2.52 22.61 -8.90
CA GLY A 370 -3.85 22.06 -8.63
C GLY A 370 -3.86 21.04 -7.49
N HIS A 371 -2.72 20.37 -7.23
CA HIS A 371 -2.60 19.38 -6.15
C HIS A 371 -2.79 19.97 -4.74
N GLN A 372 -2.56 21.28 -4.57
CA GLN A 372 -2.72 22.00 -3.30
C GLN A 372 -1.92 21.38 -2.13
N ARG A 373 -0.90 20.59 -2.45
CA ARG A 373 0.02 19.97 -1.50
C ARG A 373 1.42 20.07 -2.05
N ILE A 374 2.37 20.28 -1.18
CA ILE A 374 3.78 20.32 -1.55
C ILE A 374 4.24 18.98 -2.13
N GLY A 375 5.05 19.02 -3.19
CA GLY A 375 5.59 17.84 -3.88
C GLY A 375 5.89 18.13 -5.35
N SER A 376 6.53 17.20 -6.02
CA SER A 376 6.92 17.29 -7.42
C SER A 376 5.90 16.66 -8.35
N LEU A 377 5.82 17.12 -9.61
CA LEU A 377 5.10 16.41 -10.67
C LEU A 377 5.67 14.99 -10.84
N GLY A 378 4.80 14.00 -10.93
CA GLY A 378 5.18 12.59 -11.02
C GLY A 378 5.48 11.94 -9.68
N ALA A 379 5.39 12.65 -8.55
CA ALA A 379 5.37 12.00 -7.24
C ALA A 379 4.12 11.13 -7.11
N TYR A 380 4.26 9.96 -6.51
CA TYR A 380 3.17 8.99 -6.37
C TYR A 380 3.06 8.45 -4.95
N ASP A 381 1.84 8.11 -4.58
CA ASP A 381 1.52 7.73 -3.21
C ASP A 381 0.31 6.80 -3.12
N TRP A 382 0.08 6.26 -1.95
CA TRP A 382 -1.19 5.72 -1.50
C TRP A 382 -1.24 5.65 0.03
N ALA A 383 -2.41 5.25 0.56
CA ALA A 383 -2.63 5.21 2.00
C ALA A 383 -3.48 4.00 2.40
N GLY A 384 -3.42 3.63 3.68
CA GLY A 384 -4.24 2.61 4.31
C GLY A 384 -5.33 3.17 5.20
N ALA A 385 -6.37 2.39 5.43
CA ALA A 385 -7.53 2.78 6.23
C ALA A 385 -7.19 3.13 7.70
N ALA A 386 -6.05 2.61 8.22
CA ALA A 386 -5.56 2.93 9.58
C ALA A 386 -4.60 4.13 9.61
N SER A 387 -4.72 5.07 8.69
CA SER A 387 -3.86 6.25 8.56
C SER A 387 -2.39 5.91 8.28
N THR A 388 -2.09 4.70 7.80
CA THR A 388 -0.80 4.38 7.24
C THR A 388 -0.66 5.04 5.88
N SER A 389 0.51 5.55 5.54
CA SER A 389 0.73 6.22 4.26
C SER A 389 2.18 6.16 3.82
N PHE A 390 2.39 6.28 2.52
CA PHE A 390 3.71 6.50 1.95
C PHE A 390 3.60 7.46 0.76
N PHE A 391 4.70 8.10 0.43
CA PHE A 391 4.90 8.74 -0.86
C PHE A 391 6.32 8.55 -1.35
N ILE A 392 6.47 8.53 -2.66
CA ILE A 392 7.72 8.44 -3.38
C ILE A 392 7.78 9.62 -4.35
N ASP A 393 8.84 10.40 -4.24
CA ASP A 393 9.12 11.51 -5.15
C ASP A 393 10.40 11.21 -5.94
N PRO A 394 10.27 10.76 -7.20
CA PRO A 394 11.44 10.41 -8.01
C PRO A 394 12.36 11.59 -8.30
N LYS A 395 11.82 12.81 -8.44
CA LYS A 395 12.62 14.01 -8.70
C LYS A 395 13.50 14.37 -7.51
N GLU A 396 12.94 14.34 -6.31
CA GLU A 396 13.68 14.59 -5.09
C GLU A 396 14.44 13.36 -4.56
N GLN A 397 14.28 12.19 -5.20
CA GLN A 397 14.78 10.90 -4.73
C GLN A 397 14.38 10.64 -3.26
N LEU A 398 13.13 10.96 -2.93
CA LEU A 398 12.60 11.01 -1.58
C LEU A 398 11.54 9.92 -1.37
N ILE A 399 11.63 9.25 -0.23
CA ILE A 399 10.61 8.33 0.28
C ILE A 399 10.23 8.79 1.67
N ALA A 400 8.93 8.83 1.96
CA ALA A 400 8.45 8.99 3.33
C ALA A 400 7.34 7.99 3.62
N ILE A 401 7.36 7.44 4.83
CA ILE A 401 6.42 6.43 5.31
C ILE A 401 5.95 6.83 6.71
N MET A 402 4.65 6.74 6.92
CA MET A 402 4.03 6.86 8.24
C MET A 402 3.19 5.62 8.52
N MET A 403 3.47 4.93 9.62
CA MET A 403 2.68 3.81 10.11
C MET A 403 1.96 4.21 11.39
N THR A 404 0.64 4.07 11.39
CA THR A 404 -0.23 4.33 12.55
C THR A 404 -1.30 3.25 12.66
N GLN A 405 -2.13 3.34 13.70
CA GLN A 405 -3.21 2.39 14.00
C GLN A 405 -4.57 3.08 14.20
N LYS A 406 -4.79 4.22 13.53
CA LYS A 406 -5.99 5.05 13.65
C LYS A 406 -6.93 4.86 12.47
N MET A 407 -8.18 4.48 12.75
CA MET A 407 -9.29 4.46 11.79
C MET A 407 -10.40 5.46 12.20
N PRO A 408 -11.12 6.03 11.23
CA PRO A 408 -10.85 6.03 9.79
C PRO A 408 -9.56 6.80 9.46
N ALA A 409 -9.12 6.68 8.20
CA ALA A 409 -7.93 7.37 7.71
C ALA A 409 -8.01 8.89 7.93
N ASP A 410 -7.00 9.45 8.60
CA ASP A 410 -6.89 10.89 8.88
C ASP A 410 -6.09 11.59 7.78
N LEU A 411 -6.80 12.04 6.75
CA LEU A 411 -6.18 12.70 5.59
C LEU A 411 -5.43 13.99 5.96
N ARG A 412 -5.86 14.67 7.06
CA ARG A 412 -5.19 15.88 7.53
C ARG A 412 -3.83 15.57 8.13
N VAL A 413 -3.75 14.56 9.01
CA VAL A 413 -2.48 14.12 9.60
C VAL A 413 -1.50 13.69 8.51
N MET A 414 -1.97 12.94 7.50
CA MET A 414 -1.13 12.53 6.37
C MET A 414 -0.63 13.72 5.54
N ALA A 415 -1.48 14.72 5.31
CA ALA A 415 -1.10 15.94 4.58
C ALA A 415 -0.10 16.78 5.39
N GLU A 416 -0.31 16.93 6.70
CA GLU A 416 0.61 17.62 7.61
C GLU A 416 1.98 16.89 7.64
N PHE A 417 1.98 15.55 7.72
CA PHE A 417 3.21 14.76 7.64
C PHE A 417 3.98 15.02 6.33
N ARG A 418 3.28 15.00 5.19
CA ARG A 418 3.90 15.33 3.90
C ARG A 418 4.54 16.72 3.92
N THR A 419 3.85 17.72 4.46
CA THR A 419 4.34 19.10 4.55
C THR A 419 5.62 19.19 5.38
N VAL A 420 5.64 18.56 6.56
CA VAL A 420 6.81 18.62 7.45
C VAL A 420 7.99 17.77 6.95
N VAL A 421 7.78 16.84 6.04
CA VAL A 421 8.87 16.15 5.32
C VAL A 421 9.47 17.05 4.25
N TYR A 422 8.67 17.59 3.34
CA TYR A 422 9.18 18.41 2.24
C TYR A 422 9.86 19.70 2.70
N GLN A 423 9.35 20.35 3.76
CA GLN A 423 9.97 21.58 4.29
C GLN A 423 11.39 21.35 4.84
N ALA A 424 11.79 20.10 5.06
CA ALA A 424 13.15 19.78 5.51
C ALA A 424 14.17 19.75 4.35
N ILE A 425 13.71 19.78 3.09
CA ILE A 425 14.60 19.87 1.93
C ILE A 425 15.26 21.26 1.91
N ILE A 426 16.60 21.27 1.86
CA ILE A 426 17.43 22.48 1.74
C ILE A 426 18.22 22.52 0.43
N GLU A 427 18.31 21.38 -0.26
CA GLU A 427 18.90 21.26 -1.60
C GLU A 427 17.91 20.44 -2.45
N SER A 428 17.16 21.11 -3.34
CA SER A 428 16.28 20.45 -4.31
C SER A 428 17.08 19.87 -5.48
N ASN A 429 16.62 18.75 -6.01
CA ASN A 429 17.13 18.18 -7.27
C ASN A 429 16.41 18.80 -8.50
N GLU A 430 15.37 19.62 -8.31
CA GLU A 430 14.72 20.40 -9.37
C GLU A 430 15.51 21.71 -9.60
N HIS A 431 16.12 21.81 -10.75
CA HIS A 431 16.72 23.04 -11.28
C HIS A 431 15.97 23.48 -12.55
#